data_c41ca873c89feb5800d257f74730272e
#
_entry.id   c41ca873c89feb5800d257f74730272e
#
_cell.length_a   1.000
_cell.length_b   1.000
_cell.length_c   1.000
_cell.angle_alpha   90.00
_cell.angle_beta   90.00
_cell.angle_gamma   90.00
#
_symmetry.space_group_name_H-M   'P 1'
#
loop_
_entity.id
_entity.type
_entity.pdbx_description
1 polymer ?
#
loop_
_entity_poly.entity_id
_entity_poly.type
_entity_poly.pdbx_seq_one_letter_code
_entity_poly.pdbx_strand_id
1 'polypeptide(L)'
;MTKPKYRRLTYDDRRVIENMCKAKKTQSEIANAIGVSQSTISRELSRNRVEGVYTHGRAFMRTYLRLLLKPKRYLIGEKEADILETFLKKKWSPETISSVCFDKKISHQTIYNYIERERQLGGTLYRYLFFKKRRKKYGIKDYRGQIRNRVSIESRPEIVAERSRFGDWEGDLIMGKNHKGAILTLVERRSKYLCATYLSVKDAEATKNGVIKLLRGMNVKTITFDNGKEFAYHEDISKKLRSEIYFAHPYTSYERGLNEYTNRLLRQYFPKGMDLRKATERELKFALNEINSRPRKTLNWKSPSDYLHELKCAAP
;
A
#
# COMPACT_ATOMS: atom_id res chain seq x y z
N MET A 1 -40.17 -19.44 3.20
CA MET A 1 -40.00 -18.62 4.44
C MET A 1 -38.52 -18.28 4.60
N THR A 2 -38.14 -17.02 4.42
CA THR A 2 -36.77 -16.54 4.62
C THR A 2 -36.42 -16.59 6.12
N LYS A 3 -35.31 -17.25 6.47
CA LYS A 3 -34.81 -17.28 7.86
C LYS A 3 -34.64 -15.83 8.37
N PRO A 4 -35.17 -15.48 9.57
CA PRO A 4 -35.03 -14.13 10.09
C PRO A 4 -33.54 -13.79 10.23
N LYS A 5 -33.15 -12.65 9.64
CA LYS A 5 -31.78 -12.15 9.71
C LYS A 5 -31.41 -11.90 11.16
N TYR A 6 -30.34 -12.51 11.68
CA TYR A 6 -29.88 -12.32 13.05
C TYR A 6 -29.71 -10.82 13.35
N ARG A 7 -30.40 -10.32 14.37
CA ARG A 7 -30.22 -8.96 14.88
C ARG A 7 -30.05 -8.98 16.41
N ARG A 8 -29.35 -8.02 16.95
CA ARG A 8 -29.21 -7.84 18.38
C ARG A 8 -30.47 -7.19 18.96
N LEU A 9 -30.88 -7.60 20.14
CA LEU A 9 -31.97 -6.97 20.86
C LEU A 9 -31.58 -5.55 21.26
N THR A 10 -32.45 -4.59 20.91
CA THR A 10 -32.30 -3.18 21.26
C THR A 10 -32.75 -2.91 22.71
N TYR A 11 -32.63 -1.66 23.15
CA TYR A 11 -33.18 -1.23 24.43
C TYR A 11 -34.71 -1.32 24.43
N ASP A 12 -35.37 -0.91 23.36
CA ASP A 12 -36.81 -0.95 23.19
C ASP A 12 -37.35 -2.39 23.12
N ASP A 13 -36.66 -3.28 22.41
CA ASP A 13 -36.99 -4.72 22.43
C ASP A 13 -37.02 -5.26 23.88
N ARG A 14 -36.04 -4.88 24.68
CA ARG A 14 -35.95 -5.31 26.07
C ARG A 14 -37.10 -4.73 26.93
N ARG A 15 -37.54 -3.51 26.64
CA ARG A 15 -38.70 -2.89 27.27
C ARG A 15 -39.97 -3.66 26.95
N VAL A 16 -40.16 -4.09 25.69
CA VAL A 16 -41.30 -4.94 25.29
C VAL A 16 -41.21 -6.29 26.00
N ILE A 17 -40.05 -6.94 26.10
CA ILE A 17 -39.84 -8.20 26.80
C ILE A 17 -40.28 -8.05 28.27
N GLU A 18 -39.89 -6.99 28.99
CA GLU A 18 -40.26 -6.75 30.36
C GLU A 18 -41.76 -6.63 30.52
N ASN A 19 -42.44 -5.82 29.71
CA ASN A 19 -43.88 -5.60 29.77
C ASN A 19 -44.67 -6.90 29.52
N MET A 20 -44.24 -7.67 28.51
CA MET A 20 -44.87 -8.95 28.20
C MET A 20 -44.61 -10.03 29.27
N CYS A 21 -43.43 -10.01 29.91
CA CYS A 21 -43.14 -10.88 31.06
C CYS A 21 -44.04 -10.53 32.24
N LYS A 22 -44.26 -9.23 32.54
CA LYS A 22 -45.22 -8.78 33.57
C LYS A 22 -46.64 -9.22 33.26
N ALA A 23 -47.04 -9.23 31.99
CA ALA A 23 -48.31 -9.71 31.50
C ALA A 23 -48.40 -11.25 31.41
N LYS A 24 -47.42 -11.99 31.99
CA LYS A 24 -47.32 -13.47 31.97
C LYS A 24 -47.42 -14.12 30.60
N LYS A 25 -46.99 -13.43 29.52
CA LYS A 25 -46.95 -13.96 28.18
C LYS A 25 -45.87 -15.03 28.01
N THR A 26 -46.13 -16.00 27.14
CA THR A 26 -45.15 -17.06 26.83
C THR A 26 -43.96 -16.53 26.02
N GLN A 27 -42.84 -17.24 26.06
CA GLN A 27 -41.64 -16.87 25.32
C GLN A 27 -41.90 -16.85 23.80
N SER A 28 -42.80 -17.68 23.32
CA SER A 28 -43.19 -17.71 21.89
C SER A 28 -43.98 -16.48 21.48
N GLU A 29 -44.93 -16.03 22.31
CA GLU A 29 -45.66 -14.79 22.06
C GLU A 29 -44.72 -13.56 22.07
N ILE A 30 -43.80 -13.51 23.04
CA ILE A 30 -42.79 -12.44 23.12
C ILE A 30 -41.89 -12.44 21.86
N ALA A 31 -41.43 -13.62 21.44
CA ALA A 31 -40.61 -13.76 20.23
C ALA A 31 -41.32 -13.27 18.99
N ASN A 32 -42.58 -13.63 18.82
CA ASN A 32 -43.38 -13.19 17.68
C ASN A 32 -43.62 -11.66 17.69
N ALA A 33 -43.91 -11.08 18.85
CA ALA A 33 -44.12 -9.63 18.97
C ALA A 33 -42.89 -8.80 18.59
N ILE A 34 -41.69 -9.31 18.83
CA ILE A 34 -40.42 -8.63 18.56
C ILE A 34 -39.85 -9.03 17.19
N GLY A 35 -40.34 -10.12 16.56
CA GLY A 35 -39.82 -10.65 15.30
C GLY A 35 -38.47 -11.37 15.43
N VAL A 36 -38.26 -12.10 16.54
CA VAL A 36 -37.04 -12.90 16.77
C VAL A 36 -37.42 -14.38 17.07
N SER A 37 -36.41 -15.25 17.15
CA SER A 37 -36.67 -16.64 17.51
C SER A 37 -36.96 -16.79 19.02
N GLN A 38 -37.83 -17.77 19.38
CA GLN A 38 -38.10 -18.11 20.79
C GLN A 38 -36.80 -18.41 21.56
N SER A 39 -35.81 -19.06 20.93
CA SER A 39 -34.51 -19.33 21.50
C SER A 39 -33.72 -18.04 21.86
N THR A 40 -33.95 -16.95 21.11
CA THR A 40 -33.35 -15.62 21.43
C THR A 40 -33.92 -15.08 22.73
N ILE A 41 -35.24 -15.16 22.92
CA ILE A 41 -35.92 -14.73 24.12
C ILE A 41 -35.52 -15.61 25.31
N SER A 42 -35.49 -16.92 25.14
CA SER A 42 -35.04 -17.86 26.20
C SER A 42 -33.63 -17.50 26.70
N ARG A 43 -32.69 -17.32 25.79
CA ARG A 43 -31.30 -16.91 26.13
C ARG A 43 -31.23 -15.53 26.78
N GLU A 44 -32.03 -14.55 26.32
CA GLU A 44 -32.08 -13.21 26.91
C GLU A 44 -32.58 -13.28 28.35
N LEU A 45 -33.69 -14.01 28.62
CA LEU A 45 -34.25 -14.19 29.93
C LEU A 45 -33.30 -14.97 30.86
N SER A 46 -32.72 -16.07 30.39
CA SER A 46 -31.76 -16.87 31.16
C SER A 46 -30.55 -16.06 31.61
N ARG A 47 -30.03 -15.19 30.72
CA ARG A 47 -28.83 -14.40 30.98
C ARG A 47 -29.07 -13.18 31.86
N ASN A 48 -30.26 -12.63 31.87
CA ASN A 48 -30.54 -11.29 32.42
C ASN A 48 -31.61 -11.25 33.51
N ARG A 49 -32.34 -12.34 33.81
CA ARG A 49 -33.18 -12.42 35.00
C ARG A 49 -32.33 -12.40 36.28
N VAL A 50 -32.80 -11.72 37.29
CA VAL A 50 -32.21 -11.69 38.63
C VAL A 50 -33.33 -11.95 39.59
N GLU A 51 -33.20 -12.98 40.48
CA GLU A 51 -34.23 -13.38 41.44
C GLU A 51 -35.63 -13.59 40.81
N GLY A 52 -35.63 -14.19 39.60
CA GLY A 52 -36.86 -14.45 38.86
C GLY A 52 -37.43 -13.25 38.08
N VAL A 53 -36.96 -12.04 38.36
CA VAL A 53 -37.46 -10.80 37.76
C VAL A 53 -36.60 -10.36 36.57
N TYR A 54 -37.22 -10.02 35.45
CA TYR A 54 -36.56 -9.41 34.30
C TYR A 54 -36.87 -7.92 34.25
N THR A 55 -35.82 -7.08 34.17
CA THR A 55 -35.95 -5.64 33.96
C THR A 55 -35.05 -5.20 32.79
N HIS A 56 -35.63 -4.42 31.89
CA HIS A 56 -34.94 -3.99 30.66
C HIS A 56 -33.65 -3.20 30.94
N GLY A 57 -33.64 -2.31 31.93
CA GLY A 57 -32.48 -1.50 32.30
C GLY A 57 -31.30 -2.34 32.77
N ARG A 58 -31.57 -3.33 33.72
CA ARG A 58 -30.54 -4.28 34.18
C ARG A 58 -30.04 -5.17 33.02
N ALA A 59 -30.94 -5.67 32.19
CA ALA A 59 -30.59 -6.50 31.03
C ALA A 59 -29.71 -5.76 30.03
N PHE A 60 -30.01 -4.50 29.77
CA PHE A 60 -29.18 -3.62 28.89
C PHE A 60 -27.81 -3.40 29.52
N MET A 61 -27.75 -2.99 30.78
CA MET A 61 -26.47 -2.74 31.47
C MET A 61 -25.59 -4.00 31.53
N ARG A 62 -26.17 -5.17 31.90
CA ARG A 62 -25.44 -6.45 31.94
C ARG A 62 -24.92 -6.86 30.57
N THR A 63 -25.69 -6.60 29.52
CA THR A 63 -25.24 -6.87 28.15
C THR A 63 -24.10 -5.94 27.76
N TYR A 64 -24.20 -4.65 28.10
CA TYR A 64 -23.16 -3.66 27.86
C TYR A 64 -21.87 -4.02 28.60
N LEU A 65 -21.95 -4.33 29.89
CA LEU A 65 -20.79 -4.75 30.68
C LEU A 65 -20.14 -6.03 30.12
N ARG A 66 -20.95 -7.03 29.74
CA ARG A 66 -20.39 -8.24 29.07
C ARG A 66 -19.67 -7.96 27.77
N LEU A 67 -20.11 -6.97 27.01
CA LEU A 67 -19.42 -6.54 25.78
C LEU A 67 -18.11 -5.81 26.11
N LEU A 68 -18.09 -4.95 27.13
CA LEU A 68 -16.92 -4.24 27.60
C LEU A 68 -15.86 -5.18 28.19
N LEU A 69 -16.31 -6.11 29.04
CA LEU A 69 -15.44 -7.03 29.78
C LEU A 69 -15.08 -8.28 28.97
N LYS A 70 -15.62 -8.43 27.75
CA LYS A 70 -15.27 -9.56 26.88
C LYS A 70 -13.77 -9.57 26.63
N PRO A 71 -13.03 -10.64 26.98
CA PRO A 71 -11.60 -10.72 26.71
C PRO A 71 -11.35 -10.52 25.22
N LYS A 72 -10.56 -9.52 24.88
CA LYS A 72 -10.11 -9.32 23.49
C LYS A 72 -9.00 -10.33 23.25
N ARG A 73 -9.24 -11.28 22.34
CA ARG A 73 -8.21 -12.21 21.90
C ARG A 73 -7.20 -11.43 21.06
N TYR A 74 -6.02 -11.25 21.58
CA TYR A 74 -4.92 -10.67 20.84
C TYR A 74 -4.28 -11.77 19.95
N LEU A 75 -4.27 -11.53 18.65
CA LEU A 75 -3.68 -12.45 17.66
C LEU A 75 -2.17 -12.23 17.49
N ILE A 76 -1.63 -11.17 18.06
CA ILE A 76 -0.22 -10.79 17.99
C ILE A 76 0.34 -10.94 19.41
N GLY A 77 1.14 -11.98 19.61
CA GLY A 77 1.96 -12.23 20.78
C GLY A 77 3.38 -11.71 20.60
N GLU A 78 4.31 -12.09 21.48
CA GLU A 78 5.71 -11.61 21.43
C GLU A 78 6.40 -12.00 20.12
N LYS A 79 6.29 -13.26 19.69
CA LYS A 79 6.92 -13.75 18.45
C LYS A 79 6.43 -13.02 17.20
N GLU A 80 5.13 -12.80 17.11
CA GLU A 80 4.53 -12.05 16.00
C GLU A 80 4.94 -10.58 16.06
N ALA A 81 5.10 -10.01 17.26
CA ALA A 81 5.56 -8.64 17.44
C ALA A 81 7.01 -8.45 16.96
N ASP A 82 7.91 -9.37 17.25
CA ASP A 82 9.31 -9.35 16.80
C ASP A 82 9.39 -9.43 15.26
N ILE A 83 8.58 -10.30 14.66
CA ILE A 83 8.46 -10.39 13.20
C ILE A 83 7.96 -9.05 12.62
N LEU A 84 6.89 -8.49 13.21
CA LEU A 84 6.34 -7.21 12.78
C LEU A 84 7.39 -6.09 12.87
N GLU A 85 8.09 -5.98 13.97
CA GLU A 85 9.12 -4.96 14.18
C GLU A 85 10.23 -5.09 13.14
N THR A 86 10.74 -6.30 12.92
CA THR A 86 11.79 -6.59 11.95
C THR A 86 11.41 -6.14 10.53
N PHE A 87 10.23 -6.53 10.06
CA PHE A 87 9.82 -6.20 8.69
C PHE A 87 9.28 -4.77 8.54
N LEU A 88 8.70 -4.19 9.58
CA LEU A 88 8.35 -2.75 9.58
C LEU A 88 9.61 -1.88 9.51
N LYS A 89 10.70 -2.23 10.23
CA LYS A 89 12.01 -1.55 10.09
C LYS A 89 12.57 -1.64 8.67
N LYS A 90 12.38 -2.76 7.98
CA LYS A 90 12.65 -2.92 6.54
C LYS A 90 11.62 -2.19 5.65
N LYS A 91 10.72 -1.42 6.25
CA LYS A 91 9.70 -0.60 5.56
C LYS A 91 8.70 -1.42 4.73
N TRP A 92 8.45 -2.66 5.11
CA TRP A 92 7.37 -3.46 4.54
C TRP A 92 6.02 -2.93 4.99
N SER A 93 5.02 -3.03 4.10
CA SER A 93 3.67 -2.65 4.47
C SER A 93 2.99 -3.73 5.32
N PRO A 94 2.04 -3.39 6.21
CA PRO A 94 1.24 -4.37 6.92
C PRO A 94 0.57 -5.41 6.01
N GLU A 95 0.19 -5.03 4.78
CA GLU A 95 -0.38 -5.96 3.80
C GLU A 95 0.66 -6.98 3.32
N THR A 96 1.90 -6.55 3.06
CA THR A 96 3.00 -7.43 2.68
C THR A 96 3.33 -8.40 3.81
N ILE A 97 3.46 -7.91 5.04
CA ILE A 97 3.76 -8.71 6.22
C ILE A 97 2.66 -9.74 6.47
N SER A 98 1.39 -9.34 6.41
CA SER A 98 0.23 -10.23 6.56
C SER A 98 0.28 -11.40 5.57
N SER A 99 0.62 -11.12 4.31
CA SER A 99 0.57 -12.12 3.24
C SER A 99 1.80 -13.02 3.20
N VAL A 100 2.98 -12.48 3.48
CA VAL A 100 4.26 -13.21 3.33
C VAL A 100 4.71 -13.87 4.63
N CYS A 101 4.58 -13.15 5.76
CA CYS A 101 5.08 -13.66 7.04
C CYS A 101 4.01 -14.46 7.81
N PHE A 102 2.73 -14.14 7.61
CA PHE A 102 1.64 -14.74 8.38
C PHE A 102 0.65 -15.55 7.53
N ASP A 103 0.90 -15.72 6.24
CA ASP A 103 0.02 -16.45 5.33
C ASP A 103 -1.46 -16.00 5.48
N LYS A 104 -1.68 -14.71 5.66
CA LYS A 104 -2.97 -14.05 5.93
C LYS A 104 -3.70 -14.52 7.21
N LYS A 105 -3.11 -15.35 8.06
CA LYS A 105 -3.68 -15.74 9.36
C LYS A 105 -3.87 -14.53 10.27
N ILE A 106 -2.99 -13.54 10.17
CA ILE A 106 -3.12 -12.23 10.81
C ILE A 106 -3.40 -11.19 9.71
N SER A 107 -4.59 -10.59 9.74
CA SER A 107 -4.98 -9.62 8.72
C SER A 107 -4.15 -8.32 8.83
N HIS A 108 -3.96 -7.62 7.72
CA HIS A 108 -3.30 -6.32 7.73
C HIS A 108 -4.01 -5.30 8.63
N GLN A 109 -5.34 -5.39 8.77
CA GLN A 109 -6.10 -4.54 9.69
C GLN A 109 -5.75 -4.84 11.16
N THR A 110 -5.55 -6.11 11.51
CA THR A 110 -5.10 -6.50 12.85
C THR A 110 -3.71 -5.92 13.14
N ILE A 111 -2.82 -5.91 12.14
CA ILE A 111 -1.49 -5.29 12.26
C ILE A 111 -1.60 -3.78 12.46
N TYR A 112 -2.43 -3.07 11.69
CA TYR A 112 -2.67 -1.63 11.90
C TYR A 112 -3.22 -1.33 13.29
N ASN A 113 -4.17 -2.13 13.76
CA ASN A 113 -4.75 -1.98 15.10
C ASN A 113 -3.72 -2.22 16.22
N TYR A 114 -2.79 -3.16 16.01
CA TYR A 114 -1.67 -3.40 16.93
C TYR A 114 -0.73 -2.19 16.98
N ILE A 115 -0.30 -1.68 15.81
CA ILE A 115 0.58 -0.51 15.72
C ILE A 115 -0.06 0.73 16.36
N GLU A 116 -1.37 0.95 16.16
CA GLU A 116 -2.05 2.10 16.77
C GLU A 116 -2.14 1.96 18.30
N ARG A 117 -2.39 0.76 18.82
CA ARG A 117 -2.37 0.51 20.25
C ARG A 117 -0.97 0.67 20.85
N GLU A 118 0.06 0.14 20.19
CA GLU A 118 1.46 0.31 20.59
C GLU A 118 1.83 1.80 20.62
N ARG A 119 1.36 2.59 19.66
CA ARG A 119 1.52 4.04 19.62
C ARG A 119 0.86 4.72 20.83
N GLN A 120 -0.35 4.32 21.20
CA GLN A 120 -1.06 4.86 22.35
C GLN A 120 -0.33 4.57 23.68
N LEU A 121 0.44 3.48 23.73
CA LEU A 121 1.30 3.10 24.85
C LEU A 121 2.70 3.73 24.80
N GLY A 122 2.96 4.65 23.86
CA GLY A 122 4.23 5.35 23.73
C GLY A 122 5.22 4.72 22.75
N GLY A 123 4.82 3.67 22.06
CA GLY A 123 5.67 2.98 21.10
C GLY A 123 5.92 3.74 19.79
N THR A 124 6.77 3.20 18.93
CA THR A 124 7.33 3.92 17.77
C THR A 124 7.11 3.25 16.42
N LEU A 125 6.47 2.08 16.36
CA LEU A 125 6.30 1.30 15.13
C LEU A 125 5.58 2.06 14.01
N TYR A 126 4.64 2.96 14.34
CA TYR A 126 3.95 3.81 13.38
C TYR A 126 4.88 4.66 12.51
N ARG A 127 6.12 4.95 12.98
CA ARG A 127 7.12 5.75 12.25
C ARG A 127 7.63 5.05 10.99
N TYR A 128 7.54 3.72 10.94
CA TYR A 128 7.98 2.90 9.82
C TYR A 128 6.89 2.72 8.76
N LEU A 129 5.64 3.13 9.04
CA LEU A 129 4.56 3.08 8.07
C LEU A 129 4.81 4.04 6.90
N PHE A 130 4.33 3.64 5.72
CA PHE A 130 4.50 4.40 4.48
C PHE A 130 3.81 5.76 4.51
N PHE A 131 2.57 5.83 5.03
CA PHE A 131 1.79 7.05 5.13
C PHE A 131 1.76 7.56 6.56
N LYS A 132 2.46 8.70 6.79
CA LYS A 132 2.45 9.37 8.09
C LYS A 132 1.33 10.40 8.24
N LYS A 133 0.85 11.03 7.13
CA LYS A 133 -0.22 12.04 7.08
C LYS A 133 -0.86 12.14 5.69
N ARG A 134 -2.16 12.50 5.62
CA ARG A 134 -2.89 12.79 4.38
C ARG A 134 -2.41 14.11 3.77
N ARG A 135 -2.11 14.16 2.46
CA ARG A 135 -1.66 15.37 1.76
C ARG A 135 -2.82 16.08 1.05
N LYS A 136 -2.80 17.44 1.05
CA LYS A 136 -3.64 18.26 0.17
C LYS A 136 -3.01 18.33 -1.23
N LYS A 137 -3.85 18.31 -2.28
CA LYS A 137 -3.42 18.51 -3.67
C LYS A 137 -3.39 20.00 -3.99
N TYR A 138 -2.31 20.47 -4.60
CA TYR A 138 -2.19 21.81 -5.18
C TYR A 138 -1.93 21.67 -6.68
N GLY A 139 -2.63 22.44 -7.50
CA GLY A 139 -2.39 22.55 -8.94
C GLY A 139 -1.26 23.57 -9.23
N ILE A 140 -0.38 23.26 -10.14
CA ILE A 140 0.72 24.14 -10.60
C ILE A 140 0.61 24.26 -12.12
N LYS A 141 0.67 25.49 -12.66
CA LYS A 141 0.77 25.76 -14.10
C LYS A 141 2.23 25.60 -14.53
N ASP A 142 2.47 24.97 -15.70
CA ASP A 142 3.80 24.71 -16.24
C ASP A 142 4.05 25.54 -17.52
N TYR A 143 5.18 26.24 -17.55
CA TYR A 143 5.67 27.06 -18.68
C TYR A 143 6.94 26.49 -19.32
N ARG A 144 7.16 25.15 -19.24
CA ARG A 144 8.36 24.51 -19.77
C ARG A 144 8.32 24.39 -21.29
N GLY A 145 9.44 24.71 -21.96
CA GLY A 145 9.58 24.57 -23.40
C GLY A 145 9.54 23.10 -23.86
N GLN A 146 9.23 22.88 -25.15
CA GLN A 146 9.07 21.54 -25.72
C GLN A 146 10.43 20.89 -26.06
N ILE A 147 10.52 19.56 -25.92
CA ILE A 147 11.62 18.73 -26.43
C ILE A 147 11.43 18.56 -27.94
N ARG A 148 12.50 18.77 -28.71
CA ARG A 148 12.48 18.58 -30.19
C ARG A 148 12.33 17.08 -30.53
N ASN A 149 11.66 16.76 -31.62
CA ASN A 149 11.49 15.40 -32.17
C ASN A 149 10.97 14.35 -31.17
N ARG A 150 10.21 14.79 -30.14
CA ARG A 150 9.63 13.85 -29.17
C ARG A 150 8.54 13.00 -29.82
N VAL A 151 8.54 11.70 -29.54
CA VAL A 151 7.46 10.78 -29.92
C VAL A 151 6.45 10.71 -28.76
N SER A 152 5.17 10.96 -29.05
CA SER A 152 4.10 10.89 -28.05
C SER A 152 3.90 9.47 -27.56
N ILE A 153 3.48 9.34 -26.29
CA ILE A 153 3.07 8.06 -25.70
C ILE A 153 1.91 7.40 -26.47
N GLU A 154 1.12 8.16 -27.23
CA GLU A 154 0.05 7.63 -28.09
C GLU A 154 0.56 6.70 -29.20
N SER A 155 1.78 6.94 -29.70
CA SER A 155 2.42 6.08 -30.69
C SER A 155 3.07 4.83 -30.07
N ARG A 156 3.01 4.68 -28.74
CA ARG A 156 3.63 3.57 -28.03
C ARG A 156 2.81 2.29 -28.25
N PRO A 157 3.45 1.14 -28.61
CA PRO A 157 2.74 -0.13 -28.82
C PRO A 157 1.91 -0.55 -27.61
N GLU A 158 0.71 -1.07 -27.84
CA GLU A 158 -0.24 -1.46 -26.78
C GLU A 158 0.33 -2.51 -25.80
N ILE A 159 1.16 -3.43 -26.30
CA ILE A 159 1.87 -4.44 -25.49
C ILE A 159 2.67 -3.83 -24.32
N VAL A 160 3.12 -2.58 -24.46
CA VAL A 160 3.81 -1.85 -23.38
C VAL A 160 2.82 -1.48 -22.27
N ALA A 161 1.57 -1.12 -22.63
CA ALA A 161 0.52 -0.82 -21.65
C ALA A 161 0.10 -2.07 -20.88
N GLU A 162 0.01 -3.21 -21.53
CA GLU A 162 -0.31 -4.52 -20.93
C GLU A 162 0.76 -5.01 -19.95
N ARG A 163 2.01 -4.53 -20.06
CA ARG A 163 3.16 -4.99 -19.25
C ARG A 163 3.43 -6.49 -19.41
N SER A 164 3.13 -7.05 -20.57
CA SER A 164 3.22 -8.48 -20.84
C SER A 164 4.64 -8.93 -21.21
N ARG A 165 5.48 -8.04 -21.74
CA ARG A 165 6.86 -8.32 -22.13
C ARG A 165 7.90 -7.65 -21.23
N PHE A 166 9.10 -8.21 -21.18
CA PHE A 166 10.27 -7.62 -20.52
C PHE A 166 11.01 -6.68 -21.46
N GLY A 167 11.56 -5.59 -20.91
CA GLY A 167 12.36 -4.61 -21.63
C GLY A 167 11.69 -3.26 -21.85
N ASP A 168 10.52 -3.03 -21.27
CA ASP A 168 9.82 -1.75 -21.30
C ASP A 168 10.07 -0.98 -20.00
N TRP A 169 10.73 0.19 -20.11
CA TRP A 169 11.20 0.95 -18.96
C TRP A 169 10.46 2.28 -18.80
N GLU A 170 10.34 2.74 -17.57
CA GLU A 170 9.90 4.10 -17.23
C GLU A 170 11.04 4.83 -16.55
N GLY A 171 11.37 6.06 -17.01
CA GLY A 171 12.44 6.88 -16.45
C GLY A 171 11.92 8.15 -15.80
N ASP A 172 12.57 8.58 -14.68
CA ASP A 172 12.24 9.81 -13.97
C ASP A 172 13.44 10.34 -13.17
N LEU A 173 13.36 11.59 -12.70
CA LEU A 173 14.35 12.21 -11.85
C LEU A 173 13.76 12.57 -10.47
N ILE A 174 14.44 12.14 -9.42
CA ILE A 174 14.15 12.56 -8.05
C ILE A 174 15.06 13.70 -7.66
N MET A 175 14.50 14.90 -7.48
CA MET A 175 15.29 16.11 -7.14
C MET A 175 15.59 16.22 -5.64
N GLY A 176 16.80 16.66 -5.30
CA GLY A 176 17.22 17.07 -3.96
C GLY A 176 16.64 18.41 -3.53
N LYS A 177 16.93 18.82 -2.30
CA LYS A 177 16.56 20.13 -1.74
C LYS A 177 17.15 21.25 -2.61
N ASN A 178 16.32 22.24 -2.97
CA ASN A 178 16.73 23.37 -3.80
C ASN A 178 17.44 22.95 -5.10
N HIS A 179 16.98 21.86 -5.70
CA HIS A 179 17.56 21.25 -6.94
C HIS A 179 19.04 20.82 -6.79
N LYS A 180 19.53 20.62 -5.56
CA LYS A 180 20.91 20.18 -5.31
C LYS A 180 21.03 18.66 -5.40
N GLY A 181 21.60 18.19 -6.52
CA GLY A 181 21.70 16.78 -6.89
C GLY A 181 20.37 16.15 -7.31
N ALA A 182 20.46 15.05 -8.03
CA ALA A 182 19.32 14.27 -8.47
C ALA A 182 19.62 12.77 -8.41
N ILE A 183 18.58 11.96 -8.35
CA ILE A 183 18.66 10.51 -8.56
C ILE A 183 17.87 10.21 -9.83
N LEU A 184 18.56 9.70 -10.85
CA LEU A 184 17.92 9.11 -12.01
C LEU A 184 17.37 7.73 -11.63
N THR A 185 16.12 7.49 -11.92
CA THR A 185 15.43 6.22 -11.67
C THR A 185 14.91 5.63 -12.98
N LEU A 186 15.11 4.35 -13.17
CA LEU A 186 14.61 3.57 -14.30
C LEU A 186 13.93 2.32 -13.74
N VAL A 187 12.65 2.16 -14.04
CA VAL A 187 11.85 1.02 -13.56
C VAL A 187 11.38 0.18 -14.72
N GLU A 188 11.66 -1.09 -14.69
CA GLU A 188 11.15 -2.04 -15.69
C GLU A 188 9.68 -2.36 -15.39
N ARG A 189 8.82 -2.28 -16.44
CA ARG A 189 7.36 -2.27 -16.27
C ARG A 189 6.76 -3.60 -15.86
N ARG A 190 7.31 -4.72 -16.30
CA ARG A 190 6.83 -6.07 -16.01
C ARG A 190 7.34 -6.56 -14.66
N SER A 191 8.65 -6.53 -14.45
CA SER A 191 9.30 -7.02 -13.22
C SER A 191 9.23 -6.06 -12.03
N LYS A 192 8.93 -4.76 -12.28
CA LYS A 192 9.00 -3.68 -11.29
C LYS A 192 10.42 -3.45 -10.74
N TYR A 193 11.44 -3.98 -11.42
CA TYR A 193 12.82 -3.84 -11.02
C TYR A 193 13.30 -2.41 -11.19
N LEU A 194 13.91 -1.86 -10.15
CA LEU A 194 14.40 -0.48 -10.09
C LEU A 194 15.91 -0.43 -10.26
N CYS A 195 16.37 0.31 -11.26
CA CYS A 195 17.74 0.81 -11.37
C CYS A 195 17.78 2.30 -11.03
N ALA A 196 18.82 2.76 -10.36
CA ALA A 196 19.02 4.18 -10.14
C ALA A 196 20.50 4.55 -10.01
N THR A 197 20.82 5.82 -10.26
CA THR A 197 22.17 6.40 -10.08
C THR A 197 22.07 7.86 -9.65
N TYR A 198 23.09 8.36 -8.96
CA TYR A 198 23.21 9.78 -8.67
C TYR A 198 23.64 10.56 -9.89
N LEU A 199 23.07 11.75 -10.02
CA LEU A 199 23.52 12.79 -10.92
C LEU A 199 23.95 13.99 -10.08
N SER A 200 25.21 14.39 -10.22
CA SER A 200 25.77 15.58 -9.54
C SER A 200 25.13 16.87 -10.05
N VAL A 201 24.86 16.89 -11.35
CA VAL A 201 24.23 18.00 -12.05
C VAL A 201 22.97 17.50 -12.76
N LYS A 202 21.92 18.34 -12.78
CA LYS A 202 20.72 18.09 -13.55
C LYS A 202 20.89 18.70 -14.94
N ASP A 203 21.60 18.01 -15.84
CA ASP A 203 21.67 18.37 -17.24
C ASP A 203 21.33 17.18 -18.14
N ALA A 204 21.13 17.45 -19.43
CA ALA A 204 20.73 16.43 -20.38
C ALA A 204 21.87 15.45 -20.68
N GLU A 205 23.12 15.90 -20.61
CA GLU A 205 24.29 15.06 -20.87
C GLU A 205 24.52 14.04 -19.75
N ALA A 206 24.49 14.49 -18.49
CA ALA A 206 24.60 13.60 -17.33
C ALA A 206 23.44 12.59 -17.28
N THR A 207 22.23 13.03 -17.63
CA THR A 207 21.05 12.16 -17.70
C THR A 207 21.20 11.10 -18.79
N LYS A 208 21.62 11.48 -20.00
CA LYS A 208 21.91 10.56 -21.10
C LYS A 208 22.92 9.49 -20.66
N ASN A 209 24.05 9.92 -20.13
CA ASN A 209 25.12 9.02 -19.70
C ASN A 209 24.65 8.08 -18.56
N GLY A 210 23.85 8.61 -17.62
CA GLY A 210 23.24 7.84 -16.54
C GLY A 210 22.29 6.75 -17.06
N VAL A 211 21.40 7.07 -17.99
CA VAL A 211 20.48 6.10 -18.61
C VAL A 211 21.26 5.00 -19.33
N ILE A 212 22.23 5.36 -20.17
CA ILE A 212 23.05 4.40 -20.92
C ILE A 212 23.84 3.51 -19.95
N LYS A 213 24.44 4.07 -18.89
CA LYS A 213 25.18 3.32 -17.86
C LYS A 213 24.30 2.29 -17.17
N LEU A 214 23.11 2.69 -16.74
CA LEU A 214 22.18 1.83 -15.98
C LEU A 214 21.59 0.69 -16.80
N LEU A 215 21.31 0.95 -18.09
CA LEU A 215 20.66 -0.02 -18.97
C LEU A 215 21.63 -0.80 -19.85
N ARG A 216 22.93 -0.56 -19.72
CA ARG A 216 23.95 -1.30 -20.47
C ARG A 216 23.91 -2.79 -20.14
N GLY A 217 23.74 -3.63 -21.15
CA GLY A 217 23.60 -5.08 -20.98
C GLY A 217 22.23 -5.55 -20.51
N MET A 218 21.25 -4.64 -20.36
CA MET A 218 19.86 -5.00 -20.14
C MET A 218 19.11 -5.13 -21.48
N ASN A 219 18.03 -5.91 -21.48
CA ASN A 219 17.09 -5.90 -22.58
C ASN A 219 16.27 -4.60 -22.51
N VAL A 220 16.41 -3.75 -23.50
CA VAL A 220 15.70 -2.46 -23.59
C VAL A 220 14.96 -2.40 -24.93
N LYS A 221 13.65 -2.43 -24.87
CA LYS A 221 12.77 -2.29 -26.06
C LYS A 221 12.22 -0.88 -26.15
N THR A 222 11.64 -0.39 -25.07
CA THR A 222 11.12 0.97 -24.98
C THR A 222 11.49 1.65 -23.67
N ILE A 223 11.59 2.99 -23.72
CA ILE A 223 11.72 3.82 -22.51
C ILE A 223 10.67 4.92 -22.57
N THR A 224 9.92 5.12 -21.50
CA THR A 224 8.95 6.22 -21.38
C THR A 224 9.45 7.24 -20.38
N PHE A 225 9.62 8.50 -20.83
CA PHE A 225 10.02 9.63 -20.00
C PHE A 225 8.86 10.63 -19.80
N ASP A 226 9.04 11.59 -18.87
CA ASP A 226 8.25 12.81 -18.87
C ASP A 226 8.81 13.86 -19.85
N ASN A 227 8.11 15.01 -19.92
CA ASN A 227 8.55 16.11 -20.80
C ASN A 227 9.62 17.00 -20.14
N GLY A 228 10.47 16.44 -19.28
CA GLY A 228 11.57 17.17 -18.65
C GLY A 228 12.70 17.46 -19.65
N LYS A 229 13.25 18.68 -19.66
CA LYS A 229 14.37 19.06 -20.54
C LYS A 229 15.63 18.22 -20.32
N GLU A 230 15.75 17.56 -19.19
CA GLU A 230 16.81 16.61 -18.87
C GLU A 230 16.86 15.38 -19.79
N PHE A 231 15.77 15.10 -20.50
CA PHE A 231 15.70 14.02 -21.50
C PHE A 231 15.83 14.51 -22.93
N ALA A 232 16.39 15.71 -23.16
CA ALA A 232 16.52 16.28 -24.49
C ALA A 232 17.42 15.45 -25.43
N TYR A 233 18.39 14.69 -24.90
CA TYR A 233 19.25 13.80 -25.70
C TYR A 233 18.65 12.37 -25.85
N HIS A 234 17.34 12.28 -25.93
CA HIS A 234 16.65 11.00 -26.08
C HIS A 234 16.99 10.26 -27.39
N GLU A 235 17.28 10.98 -28.49
CA GLU A 235 17.69 10.38 -29.75
C GLU A 235 19.03 9.64 -29.61
N ASP A 236 20.00 10.21 -28.90
CA ASP A 236 21.28 9.56 -28.61
C ASP A 236 21.14 8.33 -27.74
N ILE A 237 20.23 8.41 -26.72
CA ILE A 237 19.90 7.26 -25.87
C ILE A 237 19.27 6.15 -26.72
N SER A 238 18.31 6.50 -27.59
CA SER A 238 17.64 5.59 -28.52
C SER A 238 18.63 4.85 -29.42
N LYS A 239 19.52 5.59 -30.06
CA LYS A 239 20.57 5.03 -30.94
C LYS A 239 21.52 4.10 -30.18
N LYS A 240 21.98 4.52 -28.97
CA LYS A 240 22.96 3.75 -28.18
C LYS A 240 22.39 2.47 -27.59
N LEU A 241 21.12 2.50 -27.15
CA LEU A 241 20.43 1.35 -26.55
C LEU A 241 19.61 0.56 -27.59
N ARG A 242 19.53 1.02 -28.83
CA ARG A 242 18.67 0.44 -29.90
C ARG A 242 17.23 0.24 -29.41
N SER A 243 16.66 1.28 -28.80
CA SER A 243 15.35 1.26 -28.17
C SER A 243 14.49 2.44 -28.59
N GLU A 244 13.19 2.28 -28.58
CA GLU A 244 12.24 3.36 -28.84
C GLU A 244 11.98 4.19 -27.59
N ILE A 245 11.88 5.51 -27.74
CA ILE A 245 11.66 6.42 -26.62
C ILE A 245 10.35 7.18 -26.81
N TYR A 246 9.52 7.17 -25.78
CA TYR A 246 8.21 7.81 -25.76
C TYR A 246 8.13 8.81 -24.63
N PHE A 247 7.31 9.85 -24.83
CA PHE A 247 7.06 10.89 -23.82
C PHE A 247 5.60 10.90 -23.40
N ALA A 248 5.38 10.86 -22.08
CA ALA A 248 4.06 10.99 -21.48
C ALA A 248 3.46 12.37 -21.73
N HIS A 249 2.13 12.49 -21.67
CA HIS A 249 1.49 13.79 -21.76
C HIS A 249 1.84 14.68 -20.56
N PRO A 250 1.88 15.99 -20.74
CA PRO A 250 2.01 16.92 -19.63
C PRO A 250 0.90 16.69 -18.59
N TYR A 251 1.24 16.68 -17.30
CA TYR A 251 0.30 16.54 -16.16
C TYR A 251 -0.44 15.20 -16.04
N THR A 252 -0.12 14.20 -16.84
CA THR A 252 -0.74 12.87 -16.80
C THR A 252 0.12 11.88 -16.01
N SER A 253 0.27 12.13 -14.73
CA SER A 253 1.10 11.28 -13.84
C SER A 253 0.64 9.81 -13.79
N TYR A 254 -0.64 9.53 -14.11
CA TYR A 254 -1.17 8.16 -14.16
C TYR A 254 -0.58 7.32 -15.29
N GLU A 255 -0.12 7.93 -16.39
CA GLU A 255 0.56 7.22 -17.49
C GLU A 255 1.89 6.61 -17.06
N ARG A 256 2.49 7.15 -15.99
CA ARG A 256 3.74 6.68 -15.35
C ARG A 256 3.53 6.35 -13.86
N GLY A 257 2.39 5.76 -13.54
CA GLY A 257 2.02 5.43 -12.15
C GLY A 257 3.03 4.51 -11.45
N LEU A 258 3.78 3.70 -12.19
CA LEU A 258 4.81 2.84 -11.64
C LEU A 258 6.01 3.66 -11.15
N ASN A 259 6.47 4.65 -11.92
CA ASN A 259 7.51 5.58 -11.48
C ASN A 259 7.09 6.35 -10.24
N GLU A 260 5.88 6.91 -10.22
CA GLU A 260 5.39 7.65 -9.05
C GLU A 260 5.39 6.78 -7.80
N TYR A 261 4.92 5.54 -7.91
CA TYR A 261 4.93 4.59 -6.80
C TYR A 261 6.36 4.26 -6.36
N THR A 262 7.25 3.93 -7.29
CA THR A 262 8.62 3.54 -7.00
C THR A 262 9.44 4.71 -6.43
N ASN A 263 9.25 5.91 -6.97
CA ASN A 263 9.87 7.12 -6.45
C ASN A 263 9.41 7.43 -5.02
N ARG A 264 8.13 7.12 -4.68
CA ARG A 264 7.65 7.21 -3.29
C ARG A 264 8.34 6.21 -2.36
N LEU A 265 8.64 5.00 -2.84
CA LEU A 265 9.43 4.04 -2.05
C LEU A 265 10.85 4.54 -1.82
N LEU A 266 11.50 5.06 -2.86
CA LEU A 266 12.85 5.60 -2.75
C LEU A 266 12.91 6.82 -1.83
N ARG A 267 11.83 7.63 -1.78
CA ARG A 267 11.67 8.76 -0.84
C ARG A 267 11.56 8.34 0.64
N GLN A 268 11.39 7.06 0.95
CA GLN A 268 11.52 6.56 2.33
C GLN A 268 12.98 6.53 2.81
N TYR A 269 13.94 6.47 1.87
CA TYR A 269 15.38 6.48 2.12
C TYR A 269 15.97 7.89 1.88
N PHE A 270 15.47 8.58 0.86
CA PHE A 270 15.90 9.92 0.46
C PHE A 270 14.72 10.90 0.56
N PRO A 271 14.39 11.40 1.77
CA PRO A 271 13.22 12.24 1.99
C PRO A 271 13.30 13.56 1.24
N LYS A 272 12.14 14.16 0.94
CA LYS A 272 12.08 15.53 0.38
C LYS A 272 12.75 16.48 1.35
N GLY A 273 13.61 17.35 0.82
CA GLY A 273 14.37 18.30 1.64
C GLY A 273 15.79 17.84 1.97
N MET A 274 16.19 16.60 1.62
CA MET A 274 17.57 16.15 1.70
C MET A 274 18.41 16.74 0.55
N ASP A 275 19.63 17.19 0.83
CA ASP A 275 20.64 17.53 -0.19
C ASP A 275 21.22 16.21 -0.73
N LEU A 276 20.85 15.84 -1.95
CA LEU A 276 21.27 14.57 -2.54
C LEU A 276 22.77 14.52 -2.90
N ARG A 277 23.48 15.62 -2.91
CA ARG A 277 24.95 15.61 -3.11
C ARG A 277 25.70 15.01 -1.91
N LYS A 278 25.04 14.99 -0.72
CA LYS A 278 25.57 14.38 0.49
C LYS A 278 25.26 12.88 0.61
N ALA A 279 24.40 12.37 -0.26
CA ALA A 279 24.05 10.97 -0.25
C ALA A 279 25.14 10.13 -0.96
N THR A 280 25.43 8.96 -0.40
CA THR A 280 26.49 8.09 -0.88
C THR A 280 25.97 7.01 -1.82
N GLU A 281 26.81 6.51 -2.73
CA GLU A 281 26.44 5.37 -3.57
C GLU A 281 26.09 4.13 -2.75
N ARG A 282 26.72 3.96 -1.57
CA ARG A 282 26.42 2.85 -0.64
C ARG A 282 24.99 2.92 -0.13
N GLU A 283 24.52 4.11 0.25
CA GLU A 283 23.13 4.33 0.70
C GLU A 283 22.14 4.07 -0.44
N LEU A 284 22.46 4.51 -1.66
CA LEU A 284 21.61 4.25 -2.81
C LEU A 284 21.55 2.75 -3.12
N LYS A 285 22.68 2.06 -3.15
CA LYS A 285 22.75 0.61 -3.36
C LYS A 285 21.96 -0.16 -2.29
N PHE A 286 22.09 0.24 -1.04
CA PHE A 286 21.30 -0.33 0.06
C PHE A 286 19.79 -0.12 -0.17
N ALA A 287 19.36 1.09 -0.50
CA ALA A 287 17.95 1.39 -0.76
C ALA A 287 17.39 0.61 -1.96
N LEU A 288 18.18 0.46 -3.04
CA LEU A 288 17.81 -0.34 -4.20
C LEU A 288 17.64 -1.81 -3.85
N ASN A 289 18.56 -2.38 -3.08
CA ASN A 289 18.46 -3.76 -2.64
C ASN A 289 17.20 -3.99 -1.79
N GLU A 290 16.93 -3.11 -0.82
CA GLU A 290 15.72 -3.18 0.02
C GLU A 290 14.41 -3.04 -0.79
N ILE A 291 14.41 -2.19 -1.82
CA ILE A 291 13.23 -1.98 -2.67
C ILE A 291 13.03 -3.18 -3.62
N ASN A 292 14.10 -3.69 -4.22
CA ASN A 292 14.04 -4.78 -5.19
C ASN A 292 13.85 -6.15 -4.55
N SER A 293 14.25 -6.34 -3.30
CA SER A 293 13.97 -7.58 -2.53
C SER A 293 12.59 -7.59 -1.86
N ARG A 294 11.86 -6.47 -1.91
CA ARG A 294 10.55 -6.36 -1.25
C ARG A 294 9.46 -7.02 -2.08
N PRO A 295 8.71 -8.02 -1.54
CA PRO A 295 7.62 -8.68 -2.25
C PRO A 295 6.53 -7.71 -2.71
N ARG A 296 5.98 -7.96 -3.91
CA ARG A 296 4.92 -7.15 -4.52
C ARG A 296 3.67 -7.97 -4.76
N LYS A 297 2.52 -7.46 -4.33
CA LYS A 297 1.22 -8.09 -4.60
C LYS A 297 0.98 -8.31 -6.09
N THR A 298 1.37 -7.34 -6.93
CA THR A 298 1.24 -7.42 -8.40
C THR A 298 2.18 -8.42 -9.06
N LEU A 299 3.12 -8.99 -8.33
CA LEU A 299 4.02 -10.07 -8.75
C LEU A 299 3.73 -11.37 -7.97
N ASN A 300 2.48 -11.56 -7.51
CA ASN A 300 2.09 -12.70 -6.68
C ASN A 300 3.00 -12.91 -5.46
N TRP A 301 3.35 -11.80 -4.79
CA TRP A 301 4.23 -11.72 -3.63
C TRP A 301 5.68 -12.14 -3.86
N LYS A 302 6.10 -12.26 -5.12
CA LYS A 302 7.54 -12.34 -5.46
C LYS A 302 8.18 -10.96 -5.37
N SER A 303 9.49 -10.94 -5.11
CA SER A 303 10.26 -9.70 -5.18
C SER A 303 10.58 -9.33 -6.64
N PRO A 304 10.80 -8.04 -6.96
CA PRO A 304 11.30 -7.62 -8.27
C PRO A 304 12.59 -8.34 -8.70
N SER A 305 13.52 -8.59 -7.77
CA SER A 305 14.77 -9.30 -8.04
C SER A 305 14.53 -10.76 -8.43
N ASP A 306 13.72 -11.48 -7.66
CA ASP A 306 13.41 -12.89 -7.94
C ASP A 306 12.65 -13.02 -9.26
N TYR A 307 11.68 -12.14 -9.49
CA TYR A 307 10.91 -12.15 -10.73
C TYR A 307 11.79 -11.83 -11.95
N LEU A 308 12.72 -10.88 -11.82
CA LEU A 308 13.69 -10.56 -12.88
C LEU A 308 14.61 -11.76 -13.17
N HIS A 309 15.06 -12.47 -12.13
CA HIS A 309 15.90 -13.66 -12.28
C HIS A 309 15.15 -14.75 -13.05
N GLU A 310 13.90 -15.03 -12.69
CA GLU A 310 13.05 -15.99 -13.42
C GLU A 310 12.89 -15.63 -14.90
N LEU A 311 12.64 -14.33 -15.19
CA LEU A 311 12.50 -13.86 -16.57
C LEU A 311 13.79 -14.03 -17.39
N LYS A 312 14.96 -13.86 -16.77
CA LYS A 312 16.26 -14.07 -17.43
C LYS A 312 16.54 -15.57 -17.67
N CYS A 313 16.17 -16.44 -16.74
CA CYS A 313 16.31 -17.88 -16.87
C CYS A 313 15.31 -18.49 -17.87
N ALA A 314 14.16 -17.89 -18.05
CA ALA A 314 13.12 -18.34 -18.96
C ALA A 314 13.28 -17.79 -20.41
N ALA A 315 14.23 -16.89 -20.65
CA ALA A 315 14.55 -16.42 -21.99
C ALA A 315 15.41 -17.48 -22.70
N PRO A 316 14.99 -17.96 -23.90
CA PRO A 316 15.74 -18.95 -24.69
C PRO A 316 17.10 -18.42 -25.16
#